data_5d60b15208c16f7ee4a5eb06f647fc2a
#
_entry.id   5d60b15208c16f7ee4a5eb06f647fc2a
#
_cell.length_a   1.000
_cell.length_b   1.000
_cell.length_c   1.000
_cell.angle_alpha   90.00
_cell.angle_beta   90.00
_cell.angle_gamma   90.00
#
_symmetry.space_group_name_H-M   'P 1'
#
loop_
_entity.id
_entity.type
_entity.pdbx_description
1 polymer ?
#
loop_
_entity_poly.entity_id
_entity_poly.type
_entity_poly.pdbx_seq_one_letter_code
_entity_poly.pdbx_strand_id
1 'polypeptide(L)'
;KVKNVAAMMFCEHPEKFFKMTQVEIVIFPKGRMQDSDNMIEVAPIRGCVTKMIRDTMNYLKTNVIQKKIHKPENTERSVVKYNYPYQALEEAVVNSLYHRSYIEREPVEITIEPDKISILNFGGPNHTISMQAIREARMLRSRRYTNRRLGEFLKELDLTEGRATGIPTIQQKLLENGSSRATIETDEERTYFLIDIPCNQDCLGVPIKKECKKECKKGCKKELSDLQKLILDMLSEDSKTTIPELAGKMGMSARKVSQELKSLREEFQVLKREGGRKNGYWVVCNY
;
A
#
# COMPACT_ATOMS: atom_id res chain seq x y z
N LYS A 1 -27.93 9.94 -12.25
CA LYS A 1 -26.82 10.76 -11.74
C LYS A 1 -26.00 9.92 -10.78
N VAL A 2 -24.72 9.68 -11.10
CA VAL A 2 -23.81 8.90 -10.24
C VAL A 2 -23.53 9.70 -8.96
N LYS A 3 -23.60 9.04 -7.80
CA LYS A 3 -23.25 9.66 -6.51
C LYS A 3 -21.74 9.71 -6.32
N ASN A 4 -21.23 10.74 -5.67
CA ASN A 4 -19.79 10.93 -5.40
C ASN A 4 -19.14 9.70 -4.76
N VAL A 5 -19.81 9.06 -3.80
CA VAL A 5 -19.30 7.84 -3.15
C VAL A 5 -19.10 6.69 -4.13
N ALA A 6 -19.93 6.58 -5.17
CA ALA A 6 -19.75 5.54 -6.17
C ALA A 6 -18.47 5.78 -7.00
N ALA A 7 -18.17 7.04 -7.32
CA ALA A 7 -16.91 7.37 -7.99
C ALA A 7 -15.70 7.07 -7.08
N MET A 8 -15.80 7.33 -5.78
CA MET A 8 -14.73 7.03 -4.81
C MET A 8 -14.49 5.53 -4.63
N MET A 9 -15.55 4.71 -4.63
CA MET A 9 -15.48 3.30 -4.28
C MET A 9 -15.27 2.37 -5.47
N PHE A 10 -15.74 2.75 -6.66
CA PHE A 10 -15.83 1.85 -7.81
C PHE A 10 -15.16 2.39 -9.07
N CYS A 11 -14.77 3.67 -9.12
CA CYS A 11 -14.06 4.22 -10.26
C CYS A 11 -12.56 3.88 -10.18
N GLU A 12 -11.99 3.44 -11.28
CA GLU A 12 -10.56 3.18 -11.38
C GLU A 12 -9.74 4.47 -11.30
N HIS A 13 -10.31 5.59 -11.77
CA HIS A 13 -9.67 6.90 -11.83
C HIS A 13 -10.50 7.96 -11.11
N PRO A 14 -10.69 7.88 -9.78
CA PRO A 14 -11.48 8.84 -9.02
C PRO A 14 -10.87 10.25 -9.03
N GLU A 15 -9.55 10.37 -9.27
CA GLU A 15 -8.85 11.65 -9.40
C GLU A 15 -9.32 12.51 -10.59
N LYS A 16 -10.04 11.91 -11.55
CA LYS A 16 -10.72 12.67 -12.62
C LYS A 16 -11.85 13.54 -12.08
N PHE A 17 -12.49 13.11 -10.99
CA PHE A 17 -13.62 13.80 -10.34
C PHE A 17 -13.17 14.57 -9.10
N PHE A 18 -12.28 13.96 -8.31
CA PHE A 18 -11.73 14.52 -7.08
C PHE A 18 -10.22 14.63 -7.24
N LYS A 19 -9.74 15.82 -7.54
CA LYS A 19 -8.31 16.06 -7.79
C LYS A 19 -7.47 15.60 -6.61
N MET A 20 -6.25 15.13 -6.92
CA MET A 20 -5.28 14.63 -5.93
C MET A 20 -5.82 13.51 -5.02
N THR A 21 -6.79 12.70 -5.52
CA THR A 21 -7.21 11.48 -4.84
C THR A 21 -6.15 10.41 -5.04
N GLN A 22 -5.12 10.49 -4.22
CA GLN A 22 -3.96 9.61 -4.23
C GLN A 22 -3.29 9.60 -2.85
N VAL A 23 -2.44 8.62 -2.63
CA VAL A 23 -1.53 8.55 -1.49
C VAL A 23 -0.11 8.72 -2.01
N GLU A 24 0.62 9.64 -1.42
CA GLU A 24 2.04 9.89 -1.69
C GLU A 24 2.87 9.39 -0.52
N ILE A 25 3.94 8.67 -0.82
CA ILE A 25 4.85 8.14 0.19
C ILE A 25 6.24 8.68 -0.09
N VAL A 26 6.82 9.33 0.92
CA VAL A 26 8.17 9.87 0.87
C VAL A 26 8.98 9.28 2.01
N ILE A 27 10.18 8.83 1.74
CA ILE A 27 11.09 8.22 2.71
C ILE A 27 12.31 9.12 2.87
N PHE A 28 12.61 9.51 4.10
CA PHE A 28 13.84 10.19 4.49
C PHE A 28 14.73 9.22 5.28
N PRO A 29 15.70 8.53 4.64
CA PRO A 29 16.47 7.46 5.29
C PRO A 29 17.28 7.90 6.50
N LYS A 30 17.64 9.19 6.59
CA LYS A 30 18.37 9.78 7.71
C LYS A 30 17.55 10.78 8.52
N GLY A 31 16.26 10.95 8.17
CA GLY A 31 15.39 11.96 8.74
C GLY A 31 15.41 13.26 7.93
N ARG A 32 14.23 13.88 7.83
CA ARG A 32 14.01 15.10 7.03
C ARG A 32 14.88 16.28 7.47
N MET A 33 15.09 16.42 8.79
CA MET A 33 15.88 17.51 9.34
C MET A 33 17.39 17.31 9.16
N GLN A 34 17.87 16.08 8.99
CA GLN A 34 19.29 15.77 8.90
C GLN A 34 19.78 15.67 7.45
N ASP A 35 18.93 15.25 6.53
CA ASP A 35 19.29 15.01 5.13
C ASP A 35 18.04 15.14 4.24
N SER A 36 17.60 16.39 4.03
CA SER A 36 16.41 16.70 3.23
C SER A 36 16.59 16.39 1.74
N ASP A 37 17.82 16.39 1.26
CA ASP A 37 18.13 16.24 -0.17
C ASP A 37 18.13 14.77 -0.63
N ASN A 38 18.27 13.84 0.30
CA ASN A 38 18.29 12.41 0.01
C ASN A 38 16.96 11.75 0.37
N MET A 39 15.88 12.22 -0.23
CA MET A 39 14.56 11.60 -0.12
C MET A 39 14.32 10.56 -1.23
N ILE A 40 13.49 9.57 -0.92
CA ILE A 40 13.02 8.57 -1.87
C ILE A 40 11.52 8.76 -2.04
N GLU A 41 11.11 9.16 -3.23
CA GLU A 41 9.70 9.26 -3.57
C GLU A 41 9.21 7.93 -4.14
N VAL A 42 8.09 7.46 -3.64
CA VAL A 42 7.37 6.30 -4.16
C VAL A 42 6.37 6.76 -5.21
N ALA A 43 6.16 5.97 -6.25
CA ALA A 43 5.13 6.28 -7.25
C ALA A 43 3.77 6.47 -6.57
N PRO A 44 3.01 7.55 -6.85
CA PRO A 44 1.75 7.83 -6.21
C PRO A 44 0.75 6.68 -6.35
N ILE A 45 0.15 6.26 -5.23
CA ILE A 45 -0.83 5.18 -5.19
C ILE A 45 -2.20 5.77 -5.53
N ARG A 46 -2.80 5.28 -6.62
CA ARG A 46 -4.07 5.76 -7.18
C ARG A 46 -5.08 4.65 -7.34
N GLY A 47 -6.34 5.03 -7.48
CA GLY A 47 -7.46 4.15 -7.70
C GLY A 47 -8.61 4.40 -6.73
N CYS A 48 -9.61 3.53 -6.71
CA CYS A 48 -10.70 3.63 -5.74
C CYS A 48 -10.15 3.53 -4.29
N VAL A 49 -10.91 4.05 -3.32
CA VAL A 49 -10.44 4.17 -1.92
C VAL A 49 -9.98 2.83 -1.36
N THR A 50 -10.71 1.75 -1.60
CA THR A 50 -10.35 0.41 -1.14
C THR A 50 -9.06 -0.11 -1.77
N LYS A 51 -8.82 0.21 -3.04
CA LYS A 51 -7.57 -0.10 -3.73
C LYS A 51 -6.40 0.68 -3.12
N MET A 52 -6.58 1.98 -2.89
CA MET A 52 -5.54 2.82 -2.27
C MET A 52 -5.17 2.31 -0.88
N ILE A 53 -6.16 1.97 -0.03
CA ILE A 53 -5.91 1.37 1.30
C ILE A 53 -5.06 0.11 1.15
N ARG A 54 -5.52 -0.84 0.33
CA ARG A 54 -4.84 -2.12 0.15
C ARG A 54 -3.42 -1.97 -0.39
N ASP A 55 -3.23 -1.15 -1.41
CA ASP A 55 -1.93 -1.00 -2.08
C ASP A 55 -0.95 -0.25 -1.16
N THR A 56 -1.43 0.76 -0.39
CA THR A 56 -0.64 1.44 0.63
C THR A 56 -0.20 0.47 1.73
N MET A 57 -1.12 -0.34 2.25
CA MET A 57 -0.79 -1.30 3.30
C MET A 57 0.13 -2.42 2.80
N ASN A 58 -0.02 -2.86 1.55
CA ASN A 58 0.90 -3.80 0.92
C ASN A 58 2.31 -3.20 0.80
N TYR A 59 2.42 -1.94 0.39
CA TYR A 59 3.69 -1.24 0.34
C TYR A 59 4.35 -1.16 1.72
N LEU A 60 3.63 -0.68 2.73
CA LEU A 60 4.12 -0.55 4.09
C LEU A 60 4.53 -1.92 4.67
N LYS A 61 3.72 -2.96 4.47
CA LYS A 61 4.01 -4.32 4.93
C LYS A 61 5.27 -4.90 4.31
N THR A 62 5.49 -4.65 3.03
CA THR A 62 6.60 -5.25 2.28
C THR A 62 7.91 -4.51 2.51
N ASN A 63 7.88 -3.17 2.54
CA ASN A 63 9.07 -2.34 2.49
C ASN A 63 9.44 -1.70 3.83
N VAL A 64 8.46 -1.45 4.70
CA VAL A 64 8.64 -0.64 5.90
C VAL A 64 8.52 -1.47 7.18
N ILE A 65 7.47 -2.29 7.30
CA ILE A 65 7.25 -3.09 8.51
C ILE A 65 8.29 -4.20 8.59
N GLN A 66 8.99 -4.24 9.71
CA GLN A 66 10.01 -5.24 10.00
C GLN A 66 9.77 -5.84 11.37
N LYS A 67 10.07 -7.13 11.49
CA LYS A 67 10.04 -7.83 12.77
C LYS A 67 11.44 -8.02 13.31
N LYS A 68 11.62 -7.81 14.62
CA LYS A 68 12.81 -8.14 15.37
C LYS A 68 12.47 -9.28 16.34
N ILE A 69 13.23 -10.34 16.30
CA ILE A 69 13.10 -11.46 17.22
C ILE A 69 14.16 -11.27 18.29
N HIS A 70 13.74 -11.12 19.53
CA HIS A 70 14.60 -11.04 20.70
C HIS A 70 14.37 -12.28 21.59
N LYS A 71 15.43 -12.91 22.00
CA LYS A 71 15.37 -14.00 22.99
C LYS A 71 15.96 -13.47 24.30
N PRO A 72 15.11 -13.12 25.30
CA PRO A 72 15.60 -12.70 26.60
C PRO A 72 16.41 -13.81 27.27
N GLU A 73 17.45 -13.44 28.01
CA GLU A 73 18.39 -14.39 28.62
C GLU A 73 17.74 -15.37 29.61
N ASN A 74 16.62 -14.99 30.21
CA ASN A 74 15.92 -15.76 31.26
C ASN A 74 14.61 -16.39 30.82
N THR A 75 14.34 -16.49 29.50
CA THR A 75 13.08 -17.10 29.02
C THR A 75 13.34 -18.02 27.84
N GLU A 76 12.64 -19.17 27.83
CA GLU A 76 12.71 -20.11 26.69
C GLU A 76 11.98 -19.59 25.45
N ARG A 77 11.12 -18.59 25.61
CA ARG A 77 10.28 -18.03 24.53
C ARG A 77 10.90 -16.79 23.91
N SER A 78 11.00 -16.80 22.59
CA SER A 78 11.37 -15.60 21.82
C SER A 78 10.22 -14.59 21.82
N VAL A 79 10.53 -13.32 22.03
CA VAL A 79 9.59 -12.21 21.90
C VAL A 79 9.74 -11.61 20.51
N VAL A 80 8.62 -11.48 19.80
CA VAL A 80 8.58 -10.84 18.48
C VAL A 80 8.08 -9.41 18.67
N LYS A 81 8.88 -8.44 18.23
CA LYS A 81 8.50 -7.02 18.19
C LYS A 81 8.54 -6.54 16.74
N TYR A 82 7.66 -5.61 16.42
CA TYR A 82 7.64 -4.95 15.13
C TYR A 82 8.12 -3.51 15.29
N ASN A 83 8.81 -2.97 14.28
CA ASN A 83 9.11 -1.53 14.27
C ASN A 83 7.81 -0.72 14.28
N TYR A 84 6.81 -1.16 13.52
CA TYR A 84 5.46 -0.60 13.51
C TYR A 84 4.42 -1.72 13.54
N PRO A 85 3.44 -1.71 14.45
CA PRO A 85 2.37 -2.69 14.44
C PRO A 85 1.45 -2.46 13.24
N TYR A 86 1.23 -3.51 12.44
CA TYR A 86 0.43 -3.46 11.22
C TYR A 86 -0.95 -2.81 11.43
N GLN A 87 -1.67 -3.24 12.47
CA GLN A 87 -3.02 -2.77 12.76
C GLN A 87 -3.08 -1.28 13.11
N ALA A 88 -2.05 -0.73 13.75
CA ALA A 88 -1.99 0.71 14.02
C ALA A 88 -1.82 1.53 12.73
N LEU A 89 -0.97 1.07 11.81
CA LEU A 89 -0.79 1.71 10.51
C LEU A 89 -2.04 1.56 9.63
N GLU A 90 -2.66 0.38 9.61
CA GLU A 90 -3.90 0.13 8.87
C GLU A 90 -5.01 1.09 9.29
N GLU A 91 -5.26 1.21 10.60
CA GLU A 91 -6.24 2.13 11.14
C GLU A 91 -5.92 3.58 10.79
N ALA A 92 -4.65 4.00 10.87
CA ALA A 92 -4.24 5.35 10.52
C ALA A 92 -4.41 5.65 9.02
N VAL A 93 -4.07 4.71 8.14
CA VAL A 93 -4.26 4.84 6.68
C VAL A 93 -5.75 4.88 6.32
N VAL A 94 -6.56 3.99 6.88
CA VAL A 94 -8.01 3.99 6.67
C VAL A 94 -8.62 5.31 7.12
N ASN A 95 -8.26 5.78 8.34
CA ASN A 95 -8.74 7.05 8.88
C ASN A 95 -8.33 8.24 8.00
N SER A 96 -7.11 8.29 7.50
CA SER A 96 -6.64 9.37 6.65
C SER A 96 -7.47 9.49 5.36
N LEU A 97 -7.75 8.37 4.69
CA LEU A 97 -8.58 8.32 3.48
C LEU A 97 -10.07 8.52 3.76
N TYR A 98 -10.55 8.07 4.93
CA TYR A 98 -11.95 8.26 5.33
C TYR A 98 -12.26 9.71 5.67
N HIS A 99 -11.37 10.38 6.42
CA HIS A 99 -11.65 11.70 7.00
C HIS A 99 -11.12 12.87 6.17
N ARG A 100 -10.24 12.65 5.19
CA ARG A 100 -9.74 13.74 4.35
C ARG A 100 -10.88 14.52 3.68
N SER A 101 -10.62 15.79 3.39
CA SER A 101 -11.44 16.56 2.47
C SER A 101 -11.17 16.11 1.02
N TYR A 102 -12.21 15.72 0.29
CA TYR A 102 -12.12 15.45 -1.15
C TYR A 102 -12.38 16.68 -2.01
N ILE A 103 -12.61 17.84 -1.35
CA ILE A 103 -12.72 19.14 -2.01
C ILE A 103 -11.35 19.78 -2.12
N GLU A 104 -10.54 19.62 -1.08
CA GLU A 104 -9.14 20.03 -1.08
C GLU A 104 -8.36 19.23 -2.13
N ARG A 105 -7.46 19.95 -2.84
CA ARG A 105 -6.67 19.35 -3.92
C ARG A 105 -5.30 18.93 -3.42
N GLU A 106 -5.28 18.28 -2.25
CA GLU A 106 -4.06 17.80 -1.62
C GLU A 106 -4.14 16.29 -1.41
N PRO A 107 -3.04 15.53 -1.61
CA PRO A 107 -3.02 14.08 -1.41
C PRO A 107 -3.08 13.71 0.08
N VAL A 108 -3.16 12.43 0.39
CA VAL A 108 -2.71 11.91 1.68
C VAL A 108 -1.21 11.70 1.58
N GLU A 109 -0.45 12.35 2.45
CA GLU A 109 1.00 12.20 2.51
C GLU A 109 1.41 11.24 3.62
N ILE A 110 2.30 10.32 3.31
CA ILE A 110 2.93 9.41 4.28
C ILE A 110 4.43 9.67 4.24
N THR A 111 4.96 10.28 5.27
CA THR A 111 6.40 10.51 5.44
C THR A 111 6.98 9.45 6.36
N ILE A 112 8.03 8.78 5.89
CA ILE A 112 8.71 7.70 6.63
C ILE A 112 10.09 8.18 7.00
N GLU A 113 10.34 8.29 8.31
CA GLU A 113 11.62 8.67 8.90
C GLU A 113 12.19 7.51 9.73
N PRO A 114 13.45 7.56 10.17
CA PRO A 114 14.07 6.46 10.92
C PRO A 114 13.36 6.12 12.24
N ASP A 115 12.70 7.10 12.86
CA ASP A 115 12.11 7.03 14.18
C ASP A 115 10.58 7.09 14.18
N LYS A 116 9.94 7.46 13.07
CA LYS A 116 8.48 7.59 12.97
C LYS A 116 7.94 7.47 11.55
N ILE A 117 6.64 7.25 11.47
CA ILE A 117 5.83 7.44 10.25
C ILE A 117 4.82 8.54 10.55
N SER A 118 4.82 9.56 9.72
CA SER A 118 3.87 10.67 9.77
C SER A 118 2.84 10.51 8.65
N ILE A 119 1.55 10.60 8.99
CA ILE A 119 0.45 10.56 8.00
C ILE A 119 -0.32 11.86 8.09
N LEU A 120 -0.31 12.60 7.00
CA LEU A 120 -0.96 13.90 6.86
C LEU A 120 -2.13 13.79 5.89
N ASN A 121 -3.26 14.32 6.27
CA ASN A 121 -4.39 14.58 5.37
C ASN A 121 -5.02 15.94 5.63
N PHE A 122 -5.53 16.55 4.58
CA PHE A 122 -6.24 17.82 4.64
C PHE A 122 -7.75 17.58 4.90
N GLY A 123 -8.37 18.54 5.58
CA GLY A 123 -9.68 18.35 6.18
C GLY A 123 -9.53 17.85 7.61
N GLY A 124 -9.14 18.74 8.49
CA GLY A 124 -8.83 18.44 9.89
C GLY A 124 -10.03 17.97 10.73
N PRO A 125 -9.82 17.72 12.00
CA PRO A 125 -10.84 17.19 12.89
C PRO A 125 -11.96 18.20 13.14
N ASN A 126 -13.19 17.71 13.28
CA ASN A 126 -14.36 18.58 13.48
C ASN A 126 -14.21 19.50 14.70
N HIS A 127 -14.61 20.75 14.59
CA HIS A 127 -14.54 21.77 15.67
C HIS A 127 -15.29 21.38 16.96
N THR A 128 -16.17 20.38 16.93
CA THR A 128 -16.82 19.85 18.16
C THR A 128 -15.87 19.05 19.03
N ILE A 129 -14.69 18.69 18.53
CA ILE A 129 -13.63 18.01 19.29
C ILE A 129 -12.73 19.09 19.91
N SER A 130 -12.51 19.07 21.23
CA SER A 130 -11.65 20.05 21.87
C SER A 130 -10.19 19.88 21.46
N MET A 131 -9.42 21.00 21.42
CA MET A 131 -7.97 20.94 21.16
C MET A 131 -7.23 20.09 22.19
N GLN A 132 -7.69 20.11 23.43
CA GLN A 132 -7.13 19.28 24.48
C GLN A 132 -7.27 17.79 24.14
N ALA A 133 -8.46 17.34 23.70
CA ALA A 133 -8.69 15.93 23.33
C ALA A 133 -7.78 15.50 22.16
N ILE A 134 -7.51 16.42 21.22
CA ILE A 134 -6.60 16.16 20.10
C ILE A 134 -5.17 16.01 20.61
N ARG A 135 -4.67 16.96 21.40
CA ARG A 135 -3.32 16.92 21.98
C ARG A 135 -3.09 15.68 22.85
N GLU A 136 -4.12 15.27 23.60
CA GLU A 136 -4.06 14.05 24.41
C GLU A 136 -4.06 12.75 23.55
N ALA A 137 -4.50 12.83 22.30
CA ALA A 137 -4.58 11.71 21.37
C ALA A 137 -5.19 10.43 21.97
N ARG A 138 -6.27 10.58 22.77
CA ARG A 138 -6.92 9.45 23.45
C ARG A 138 -8.15 8.96 22.68
N MET A 139 -9.16 9.80 22.58
CA MET A 139 -10.42 9.47 21.90
C MET A 139 -11.01 10.73 21.27
N LEU A 140 -11.17 10.73 19.96
CA LEU A 140 -11.76 11.85 19.23
C LEU A 140 -13.23 11.54 18.93
N ARG A 141 -14.15 12.03 19.76
CA ARG A 141 -15.58 11.80 19.57
C ARG A 141 -16.20 12.92 18.73
N SER A 142 -16.62 12.61 17.53
CA SER A 142 -17.51 13.42 16.72
C SER A 142 -18.55 12.52 16.06
N ARG A 143 -19.78 13.02 15.94
CA ARG A 143 -20.82 12.37 15.12
C ARG A 143 -20.99 13.06 13.75
N ARG A 144 -20.18 14.07 13.47
CA ARG A 144 -20.20 14.82 12.21
C ARG A 144 -19.07 14.34 11.33
N TYR A 145 -19.40 13.42 10.43
CA TYR A 145 -18.45 12.86 9.46
C TYR A 145 -18.64 13.54 8.12
N THR A 146 -17.59 14.12 7.56
CA THR A 146 -17.58 14.77 6.25
C THR A 146 -17.96 13.78 5.15
N ASN A 147 -17.38 12.59 5.18
CA ASN A 147 -17.57 11.55 4.18
C ASN A 147 -18.46 10.40 4.69
N ARG A 148 -19.60 10.73 5.30
CA ARG A 148 -20.47 9.74 5.98
C ARG A 148 -20.79 8.52 5.11
N ARG A 149 -21.13 8.72 3.83
CA ARG A 149 -21.45 7.63 2.92
C ARG A 149 -20.26 6.74 2.62
N LEU A 150 -19.06 7.31 2.51
CA LEU A 150 -17.83 6.55 2.37
C LEU A 150 -17.62 5.65 3.60
N GLY A 151 -17.81 6.20 4.80
CA GLY A 151 -17.71 5.44 6.05
C GLY A 151 -18.70 4.27 6.15
N GLU A 152 -19.93 4.43 5.64
CA GLU A 152 -20.92 3.36 5.58
C GLU A 152 -20.39 2.18 4.72
N PHE A 153 -19.79 2.45 3.54
CA PHE A 153 -19.18 1.42 2.71
C PHE A 153 -17.93 0.79 3.34
N LEU A 154 -17.06 1.60 3.93
CA LEU A 154 -15.87 1.07 4.60
C LEU A 154 -16.23 0.16 5.78
N LYS A 155 -17.33 0.46 6.47
CA LYS A 155 -17.85 -0.37 7.55
C LYS A 155 -18.39 -1.72 7.05
N GLU A 156 -19.14 -1.72 5.95
CA GLU A 156 -19.64 -2.96 5.33
C GLU A 156 -18.50 -3.87 4.82
N LEU A 157 -17.33 -3.28 4.59
CA LEU A 157 -16.11 -3.98 4.20
C LEU A 157 -15.18 -4.33 5.39
N ASP A 158 -15.65 -4.13 6.62
CA ASP A 158 -14.90 -4.34 7.87
C ASP A 158 -13.57 -3.56 7.95
N LEU A 159 -13.47 -2.45 7.20
CA LEU A 159 -12.30 -1.58 7.20
C LEU A 159 -12.36 -0.48 8.28
N THR A 160 -13.51 -0.24 8.89
CA THR A 160 -13.69 0.68 10.02
C THR A 160 -14.89 0.28 10.87
N GLU A 161 -14.81 0.49 12.17
CA GLU A 161 -15.92 0.23 13.09
C GLU A 161 -16.93 1.40 13.19
N GLY A 162 -16.50 2.62 12.82
CA GLY A 162 -17.36 3.81 12.83
C GLY A 162 -17.85 4.26 14.20
N ARG A 163 -17.14 3.91 15.29
CA ARG A 163 -17.52 4.18 16.69
C ARG A 163 -16.55 5.10 17.44
N ALA A 164 -15.73 5.88 16.73
CA ALA A 164 -14.63 6.69 17.29
C ALA A 164 -13.57 5.85 18.04
N THR A 165 -13.38 4.61 17.63
CA THR A 165 -12.42 3.65 18.19
C THR A 165 -11.04 3.74 17.54
N GLY A 166 -10.89 4.43 16.40
CA GLY A 166 -9.66 4.43 15.61
C GLY A 166 -8.43 4.87 16.40
N ILE A 167 -8.44 6.05 17.01
CA ILE A 167 -7.31 6.52 17.82
C ILE A 167 -7.04 5.61 19.04
N PRO A 168 -8.05 5.20 19.84
CA PRO A 168 -7.85 4.19 20.88
C PRO A 168 -7.21 2.90 20.37
N THR A 169 -7.63 2.38 19.22
CA THR A 169 -7.05 1.17 18.60
C THR A 169 -5.57 1.38 18.25
N ILE A 170 -5.23 2.50 17.62
CA ILE A 170 -3.83 2.84 17.31
C ILE A 170 -3.00 2.85 18.59
N GLN A 171 -3.45 3.56 19.65
CA GLN A 171 -2.73 3.67 20.90
C GLN A 171 -2.57 2.32 21.61
N GLN A 172 -3.63 1.49 21.60
CA GLN A 172 -3.58 0.16 22.18
C GLN A 172 -2.58 -0.75 21.43
N LYS A 173 -2.59 -0.74 20.10
CA LYS A 173 -1.68 -1.57 19.32
C LYS A 173 -0.22 -1.15 19.46
N LEU A 174 0.04 0.14 19.61
CA LEU A 174 1.37 0.65 19.94
C LEU A 174 1.80 0.18 21.33
N LEU A 175 0.93 0.26 22.33
CA LEU A 175 1.21 -0.20 23.70
C LEU A 175 1.50 -1.71 23.73
N GLU A 176 0.67 -2.52 23.08
CA GLU A 176 0.86 -3.98 22.96
C GLU A 176 2.20 -4.33 22.29
N ASN A 177 2.67 -3.51 21.36
CA ASN A 177 3.97 -3.67 20.69
C ASN A 177 5.15 -3.15 21.55
N GLY A 178 4.89 -2.48 22.67
CA GLY A 178 5.91 -1.80 23.48
C GLY A 178 6.48 -0.54 22.82
N SER A 179 5.72 0.09 21.94
CA SER A 179 6.05 1.35 21.28
C SER A 179 5.54 2.55 22.11
N SER A 180 6.14 3.71 21.88
CA SER A 180 5.62 4.97 22.42
C SER A 180 4.25 5.29 21.82
N ARG A 181 3.53 6.24 22.43
CA ARG A 181 2.20 6.66 21.97
C ARG A 181 2.31 7.47 20.68
N ALA A 182 1.33 7.31 19.80
CA ALA A 182 1.14 8.20 18.68
C ALA A 182 0.75 9.61 19.16
N THR A 183 1.20 10.62 18.43
CA THR A 183 0.84 12.03 18.65
C THR A 183 -0.01 12.54 17.50
N ILE A 184 -0.86 13.51 17.77
CA ILE A 184 -1.74 14.13 16.79
C ILE A 184 -1.54 15.62 16.80
N GLU A 185 -1.46 16.21 15.62
CA GLU A 185 -1.32 17.63 15.39
C GLU A 185 -2.38 18.14 14.41
N THR A 186 -2.83 19.34 14.63
CA THR A 186 -3.67 20.14 13.73
C THR A 186 -3.52 21.62 14.12
N ASP A 187 -3.83 22.51 13.19
CA ASP A 187 -3.90 23.96 13.45
C ASP A 187 -5.20 24.37 14.15
N GLU A 188 -5.30 25.62 14.55
CA GLU A 188 -6.50 26.17 15.20
C GLU A 188 -7.72 26.20 14.26
N GLU A 189 -7.46 26.38 12.96
CA GLU A 189 -8.47 26.43 11.92
C GLU A 189 -8.92 25.03 11.45
N ARG A 190 -8.28 23.97 11.92
CA ARG A 190 -8.58 22.56 11.56
C ARG A 190 -8.45 22.28 10.06
N THR A 191 -7.41 22.83 9.45
CA THR A 191 -7.18 22.64 8.00
C THR A 191 -6.60 21.27 7.68
N TYR A 192 -5.81 20.70 8.58
CA TYR A 192 -5.17 19.41 8.40
C TYR A 192 -5.28 18.50 9.63
N PHE A 193 -4.98 17.25 9.45
CA PHE A 193 -4.78 16.26 10.50
C PHE A 193 -3.49 15.53 10.24
N LEU A 194 -2.57 15.61 11.18
CA LEU A 194 -1.29 14.90 11.15
C LEU A 194 -1.26 13.91 12.33
N ILE A 195 -0.90 12.67 12.05
CA ILE A 195 -0.62 11.67 13.07
C ILE A 195 0.80 11.15 12.91
N ASP A 196 1.57 11.20 14.00
CA ASP A 196 2.90 10.61 14.09
C ASP A 196 2.83 9.27 14.81
N ILE A 197 3.27 8.23 14.16
CA ILE A 197 3.35 6.86 14.69
C ILE A 197 4.82 6.54 14.94
N PRO A 198 5.26 6.46 16.21
CA PRO A 198 6.67 6.24 16.53
C PRO A 198 7.11 4.81 16.25
N CYS A 199 8.36 4.68 15.80
CA CYS A 199 9.05 3.41 15.69
C CYS A 199 9.24 2.81 17.10
N ASN A 200 9.14 1.48 17.20
CA ASN A 200 9.51 0.81 18.44
C ASN A 200 11.01 1.01 18.73
N GLN A 201 11.33 1.47 19.95
CA GLN A 201 12.69 1.79 20.38
C GLN A 201 13.66 0.64 20.15
N ASP A 202 13.23 -0.61 20.39
CA ASP A 202 14.06 -1.80 20.19
C ASP A 202 14.37 -2.08 18.72
N CYS A 203 13.67 -1.42 17.81
CA CYS A 203 13.82 -1.58 16.37
C CYS A 203 14.47 -0.36 15.69
N LEU A 204 14.83 0.68 16.45
CA LEU A 204 15.56 1.82 15.91
C LEU A 204 16.88 1.39 15.26
N GLY A 205 17.22 2.02 14.14
CA GLY A 205 18.43 1.73 13.38
C GLY A 205 18.37 0.48 12.51
N VAL A 206 17.25 -0.22 12.47
CA VAL A 206 17.02 -1.26 11.46
C VAL A 206 16.75 -0.55 10.12
N PRO A 207 17.61 -0.73 9.09
CA PRO A 207 17.42 -0.02 7.83
C PRO A 207 16.07 -0.40 7.22
N ILE A 208 15.29 0.60 6.84
CA ILE A 208 14.14 0.40 5.96
C ILE A 208 14.67 -0.32 4.73
N LYS A 209 14.04 -1.42 4.34
CA LYS A 209 14.48 -2.17 3.16
C LYS A 209 14.56 -1.17 2.01
N LYS A 210 15.79 -0.87 1.56
CA LYS A 210 15.93 -0.20 0.28
C LYS A 210 15.18 -1.07 -0.70
N GLU A 211 14.19 -0.51 -1.39
CA GLU A 211 13.79 -1.13 -2.64
C GLU A 211 15.09 -1.48 -3.34
N CYS A 212 15.37 -2.78 -3.53
CA CYS A 212 16.24 -3.11 -4.63
C CYS A 212 15.61 -2.34 -5.78
N LYS A 213 16.27 -1.28 -6.21
CA LYS A 213 16.10 -0.74 -7.55
C LYS A 213 16.44 -1.89 -8.50
N LYS A 214 15.49 -2.81 -8.68
CA LYS A 214 15.22 -3.21 -10.04
C LYS A 214 14.81 -1.87 -10.62
N GLU A 215 15.76 -1.22 -11.28
CA GLU A 215 15.53 -0.06 -12.09
C GLU A 215 14.20 -0.29 -12.79
N CYS A 216 13.13 0.32 -12.31
CA CYS A 216 12.07 0.74 -13.17
C CYS A 216 12.75 1.74 -14.09
N LYS A 217 13.49 1.22 -15.07
CA LYS A 217 13.82 1.95 -16.27
C LYS A 217 12.50 2.55 -16.67
N LYS A 218 12.46 3.88 -16.57
CA LYS A 218 11.36 4.74 -17.02
C LYS A 218 10.57 4.04 -18.11
N GLY A 219 9.25 3.85 -17.87
CA GLY A 219 8.21 3.77 -18.87
C GLY A 219 8.57 3.18 -20.25
N CYS A 220 9.30 2.08 -20.33
CA CYS A 220 9.14 1.15 -21.40
C CYS A 220 8.03 0.20 -20.94
N LYS A 221 6.81 0.38 -21.48
CA LYS A 221 6.04 -0.80 -21.82
C LYS A 221 7.06 -1.69 -22.49
N LYS A 222 7.52 -2.76 -21.84
CA LYS A 222 8.24 -3.82 -22.52
C LYS A 222 7.21 -4.31 -23.53
N GLU A 223 7.30 -3.82 -24.76
CA GLU A 223 6.52 -4.40 -25.85
C GLU A 223 7.00 -5.83 -25.98
N LEU A 224 6.04 -6.74 -26.10
CA LEU A 224 6.31 -8.13 -26.40
C LEU A 224 7.16 -8.17 -27.67
N SER A 225 8.28 -8.86 -27.64
CA SER A 225 9.09 -9.07 -28.82
C SER A 225 8.26 -9.82 -29.89
N ASP A 226 8.58 -9.64 -31.15
CA ASP A 226 7.88 -10.33 -32.24
C ASP A 226 7.90 -11.85 -32.06
N LEU A 227 8.97 -12.36 -31.45
CA LEU A 227 9.09 -13.76 -31.06
C LEU A 227 8.08 -14.15 -29.98
N GLN A 228 7.89 -13.31 -28.96
CA GLN A 228 6.95 -13.53 -27.86
C GLN A 228 5.50 -13.46 -28.35
N LYS A 229 5.19 -12.54 -29.26
CA LYS A 229 3.88 -12.44 -29.91
C LYS A 229 3.59 -13.71 -30.70
N LEU A 230 4.54 -14.16 -31.50
CA LEU A 230 4.42 -15.40 -32.31
C LEU A 230 4.18 -16.64 -31.42
N ILE A 231 4.85 -16.73 -30.27
CA ILE A 231 4.61 -17.82 -29.30
C ILE A 231 3.18 -17.75 -28.76
N LEU A 232 2.69 -16.56 -28.40
CA LEU A 232 1.32 -16.39 -27.91
C LEU A 232 0.28 -16.72 -28.95
N ASP A 233 0.48 -16.33 -30.22
CA ASP A 233 -0.42 -16.64 -31.31
C ASP A 233 -0.51 -18.15 -31.53
N MET A 234 0.63 -18.84 -31.57
CA MET A 234 0.68 -20.32 -31.73
C MET A 234 0.01 -21.04 -30.53
N LEU A 235 0.15 -20.54 -29.32
CA LEU A 235 -0.50 -21.12 -28.14
C LEU A 235 -1.99 -20.78 -28.06
N SER A 236 -2.42 -19.70 -28.69
CA SER A 236 -3.85 -19.34 -28.82
C SER A 236 -4.54 -20.25 -29.83
N GLU A 237 -3.85 -20.67 -30.89
CA GLU A 237 -4.35 -21.63 -31.91
C GLU A 237 -4.42 -23.07 -31.34
N ASP A 238 -3.37 -23.49 -30.60
CA ASP A 238 -3.34 -24.82 -29.98
C ASP A 238 -2.72 -24.72 -28.57
N SER A 239 -3.57 -24.66 -27.57
CA SER A 239 -3.22 -24.54 -26.16
C SER A 239 -2.48 -25.77 -25.57
N LYS A 240 -2.46 -26.90 -26.29
CA LYS A 240 -1.79 -28.13 -25.85
C LYS A 240 -0.40 -28.30 -26.45
N THR A 241 0.03 -27.40 -27.32
CA THR A 241 1.35 -27.46 -27.96
C THR A 241 2.47 -27.58 -26.93
N THR A 242 3.36 -28.53 -27.11
CA THR A 242 4.49 -28.78 -26.20
C THR A 242 5.70 -27.90 -26.53
N ILE A 243 6.64 -27.75 -25.60
CA ILE A 243 7.86 -26.96 -25.82
C ILE A 243 8.70 -27.51 -27.00
N PRO A 244 8.87 -28.83 -27.17
CA PRO A 244 9.57 -29.37 -28.34
C PRO A 244 8.86 -29.07 -29.66
N GLU A 245 7.54 -29.13 -29.72
CA GLU A 245 6.75 -28.82 -30.92
C GLU A 245 6.86 -27.33 -31.28
N LEU A 246 6.77 -26.43 -30.30
CA LEU A 246 7.01 -24.98 -30.49
C LEU A 246 8.43 -24.74 -31.03
N ALA A 247 9.42 -25.40 -30.43
CA ALA A 247 10.80 -25.28 -30.85
C ALA A 247 11.00 -25.75 -32.29
N GLY A 248 10.37 -26.86 -32.67
CA GLY A 248 10.40 -27.39 -34.05
C GLY A 248 9.73 -26.45 -35.05
N LYS A 249 8.53 -25.94 -34.74
CA LYS A 249 7.78 -25.01 -35.62
C LYS A 249 8.50 -23.68 -35.81
N MET A 250 9.25 -23.23 -34.80
CA MET A 250 9.97 -21.95 -34.82
C MET A 250 11.44 -22.07 -35.25
N GLY A 251 11.95 -23.27 -35.51
CA GLY A 251 13.36 -23.49 -35.86
C GLY A 251 14.35 -23.09 -34.75
N MET A 252 13.94 -23.21 -33.48
CA MET A 252 14.70 -22.74 -32.32
C MET A 252 15.01 -23.86 -31.34
N SER A 253 15.97 -23.63 -30.43
CA SER A 253 16.24 -24.61 -29.38
C SER A 253 15.14 -24.62 -28.33
N ALA A 254 14.76 -25.79 -27.81
CA ALA A 254 13.79 -25.96 -26.75
C ALA A 254 14.14 -25.14 -25.47
N ARG A 255 15.45 -24.92 -25.21
CA ARG A 255 15.93 -24.10 -24.13
C ARG A 255 15.54 -22.64 -24.31
N LYS A 256 15.66 -22.09 -25.52
CA LYS A 256 15.30 -20.69 -25.83
C LYS A 256 13.78 -20.48 -25.72
N VAL A 257 12.98 -21.40 -26.28
CA VAL A 257 11.52 -21.37 -26.13
C VAL A 257 11.09 -21.44 -24.67
N SER A 258 11.71 -22.33 -23.89
CA SER A 258 11.43 -22.42 -22.44
C SER A 258 11.76 -21.12 -21.68
N GLN A 259 12.80 -20.41 -22.10
CA GLN A 259 13.19 -19.13 -21.49
C GLN A 259 12.16 -18.02 -21.83
N GLU A 260 11.69 -17.96 -23.07
CA GLU A 260 10.66 -17.00 -23.48
C GLU A 260 9.31 -17.29 -22.81
N LEU A 261 8.90 -18.56 -22.71
CA LEU A 261 7.70 -18.95 -21.98
C LEU A 261 7.78 -18.59 -20.48
N LYS A 262 8.98 -18.68 -19.89
CA LYS A 262 9.21 -18.25 -18.51
C LYS A 262 9.06 -16.74 -18.39
N SER A 263 9.62 -15.96 -19.31
CA SER A 263 9.47 -14.50 -19.35
C SER A 263 8.00 -14.08 -19.52
N LEU A 264 7.24 -14.71 -20.45
CA LEU A 264 5.81 -14.47 -20.65
C LEU A 264 4.95 -14.75 -19.42
N ARG A 265 5.36 -15.74 -18.60
CA ARG A 265 4.65 -16.08 -17.36
C ARG A 265 5.04 -15.19 -16.17
N GLU A 266 6.33 -14.92 -15.98
CA GLU A 266 6.87 -14.29 -14.77
C GLU A 266 7.01 -12.77 -14.93
N GLU A 267 7.39 -12.27 -16.12
CA GLU A 267 7.62 -10.85 -16.37
C GLU A 267 6.37 -10.16 -16.94
N PHE A 268 5.76 -10.74 -17.96
CA PHE A 268 4.60 -10.15 -18.66
C PHE A 268 3.25 -10.59 -18.07
N GLN A 269 3.20 -11.74 -17.40
CA GLN A 269 1.99 -12.32 -16.80
C GLN A 269 0.83 -12.53 -17.79
N VAL A 270 1.15 -12.66 -19.09
CA VAL A 270 0.19 -12.87 -20.18
C VAL A 270 -0.04 -14.35 -20.52
N LEU A 271 0.68 -15.27 -19.84
CA LEU A 271 0.60 -16.70 -20.09
C LEU A 271 0.52 -17.46 -18.76
N LYS A 272 -0.39 -18.44 -18.68
CA LYS A 272 -0.50 -19.38 -17.56
C LYS A 272 -0.48 -20.81 -18.08
N ARG A 273 -0.06 -21.76 -17.25
CA ARG A 273 -0.19 -23.18 -17.53
C ARG A 273 -1.14 -23.80 -16.51
N GLU A 274 -2.20 -24.42 -16.99
CA GLU A 274 -3.18 -25.12 -16.18
C GLU A 274 -3.14 -26.62 -16.44
N GLY A 275 -3.53 -27.42 -15.43
CA GLY A 275 -3.53 -28.88 -15.50
C GLY A 275 -2.22 -29.53 -15.01
N GLY A 276 -2.20 -30.87 -15.04
CA GLY A 276 -1.11 -31.70 -14.55
C GLY A 276 0.06 -31.84 -15.56
N ARG A 277 1.16 -32.48 -15.13
CA ARG A 277 2.37 -32.67 -15.95
C ARG A 277 2.12 -33.30 -17.32
N LYS A 278 1.13 -34.23 -17.42
CA LYS A 278 0.84 -34.96 -18.66
C LYS A 278 -0.29 -34.36 -19.52
N ASN A 279 -1.25 -33.67 -18.88
CA ASN A 279 -2.45 -33.14 -19.54
C ASN A 279 -2.60 -31.62 -19.31
N GLY A 280 -1.50 -30.90 -19.10
CA GLY A 280 -1.52 -29.46 -18.93
C GLY A 280 -1.64 -28.75 -20.26
N TYR A 281 -2.35 -27.60 -20.25
CA TYR A 281 -2.53 -26.72 -21.39
C TYR A 281 -2.15 -25.28 -21.02
N TRP A 282 -1.92 -24.48 -22.05
CA TRP A 282 -1.55 -23.08 -21.91
C TRP A 282 -2.79 -22.18 -22.01
N VAL A 283 -2.88 -21.19 -21.14
CA VAL A 283 -3.94 -20.19 -21.15
C VAL A 283 -3.29 -18.83 -21.42
N VAL A 284 -3.62 -18.24 -22.56
CA VAL A 284 -3.20 -16.88 -22.89
C VAL A 284 -4.16 -15.92 -22.23
N CYS A 285 -3.64 -15.04 -21.38
CA CYS A 285 -4.39 -13.97 -20.72
C CYS A 285 -4.29 -12.71 -21.60
N ASN A 286 -5.31 -11.85 -21.62
CA ASN A 286 -5.40 -10.64 -22.45
C ASN A 286 -4.06 -9.87 -22.53
N TYR A 287 -3.53 -9.74 -23.74
CA TYR A 287 -2.35 -8.94 -24.06
C TYR A 287 -2.68 -7.89 -25.12
#